data_0d14ef51708abb408e8632a0bc57626c
#
_entry.id   0d14ef51708abb408e8632a0bc57626c
#
_cell.length_a   1.000
_cell.length_b   1.000
_cell.length_c   1.000
_cell.angle_alpha   90.00
_cell.angle_beta   90.00
_cell.angle_gamma   90.00
#
_symmetry.space_group_name_H-M   'P 1'
#
loop_
_entity.id
_entity.type
_entity.pdbx_description
1 polymer ?
#
loop_
_entity_poly.entity_id
_entity_poly.type
_entity_poly.pdbx_seq_one_letter_code
_entity_poly.pdbx_strand_id
1 'polypeptide(L)'
;MLTRSAVRESHLQSDALPQPRQLAALGTVLCLYRPQQGSELAGWNQAVRARIQVGVESDGLRESLLFFDRDDNCCWRLCLLPDSDFLAWDQLGTQLPSIHAAGNAGRGVGERLWQRLARRLTGEQWRACPVRLHAMPQAAASPVLAASLTTVSVLGAATTREIVRAEGAELAAWDDCCCAQAALRSVNAAPPAGELADFIFRPELDLRR
;
A
#
# COMPACT_ATOMS: atom_id res chain seq x y z
N MET A 1 -38.46 17.81 -35.21
CA MET A 1 -37.72 16.68 -34.56
C MET A 1 -36.32 17.17 -34.25
N LEU A 2 -36.09 17.56 -33.01
CA LEU A 2 -34.80 18.07 -32.53
C LEU A 2 -34.15 16.99 -31.68
N THR A 3 -33.13 16.34 -32.21
CA THR A 3 -32.30 15.37 -31.48
C THR A 3 -31.37 16.12 -30.54
N ARG A 4 -31.64 16.03 -29.25
CA ARG A 4 -30.75 16.48 -28.20
C ARG A 4 -29.53 15.52 -28.15
N SER A 5 -28.41 15.98 -28.72
CA SER A 5 -27.11 15.41 -28.43
C SER A 5 -26.79 15.63 -26.94
N ALA A 6 -26.83 14.58 -26.14
CA ALA A 6 -26.29 14.59 -24.81
C ALA A 6 -24.77 14.71 -24.91
N VAL A 7 -24.26 15.91 -24.70
CA VAL A 7 -22.84 16.16 -24.49
C VAL A 7 -22.47 15.44 -23.18
N ARG A 8 -21.78 14.34 -23.34
CA ARG A 8 -21.13 13.60 -22.25
C ARG A 8 -19.98 14.49 -21.78
N GLU A 9 -20.22 15.28 -20.74
CA GLU A 9 -19.15 15.94 -20.00
C GLU A 9 -18.25 14.88 -19.41
N SER A 10 -17.27 14.49 -20.20
CA SER A 10 -16.10 13.77 -19.69
C SER A 10 -15.37 14.76 -18.80
N HIS A 11 -15.56 14.66 -17.49
CA HIS A 11 -14.65 15.26 -16.53
C HIS A 11 -13.24 14.79 -16.94
N LEU A 12 -12.46 15.72 -17.47
CA LEU A 12 -11.03 15.60 -17.67
C LEU A 12 -10.39 15.49 -16.28
N GLN A 13 -10.49 14.31 -15.66
CA GLN A 13 -9.67 13.99 -14.52
C GLN A 13 -8.23 14.04 -15.02
N SER A 14 -7.48 14.98 -14.48
CA SER A 14 -6.08 15.20 -14.86
C SER A 14 -5.31 13.92 -14.55
N ASP A 15 -4.67 13.32 -15.56
CA ASP A 15 -3.71 12.22 -15.40
C ASP A 15 -2.42 12.68 -14.67
N ALA A 16 -2.50 13.74 -13.87
CA ALA A 16 -1.38 14.36 -13.19
C ALA A 16 -0.91 13.51 -11.99
N LEU A 17 0.38 13.60 -11.72
CA LEU A 17 0.94 13.02 -10.49
C LEU A 17 0.47 13.79 -9.26
N PRO A 18 0.21 13.10 -8.14
CA PRO A 18 0.02 13.73 -6.85
C PRO A 18 1.23 14.57 -6.46
N GLN A 19 0.99 15.65 -5.73
CA GLN A 19 2.10 16.43 -5.21
C GLN A 19 2.79 15.68 -4.04
N PRO A 20 4.11 15.87 -3.83
CA PRO A 20 4.82 15.27 -2.70
C PRO A 20 4.17 15.52 -1.34
N ARG A 21 3.54 16.69 -1.15
CA ARG A 21 2.81 17.03 0.09
C ARG A 21 1.57 16.17 0.30
N GLN A 22 0.86 15.82 -0.77
CA GLN A 22 -0.31 14.95 -0.71
C GLN A 22 0.10 13.51 -0.34
N LEU A 23 1.19 13.03 -0.93
CA LEU A 23 1.74 11.71 -0.59
C LEU A 23 2.28 11.67 0.85
N ALA A 24 2.91 12.74 1.31
CA ALA A 24 3.41 12.84 2.69
C ALA A 24 2.28 12.85 3.74
N ALA A 25 1.08 13.29 3.36
CA ALA A 25 -0.10 13.28 4.25
C ALA A 25 -0.68 11.88 4.46
N LEU A 26 -0.36 10.89 3.61
CA LEU A 26 -0.95 9.54 3.67
C LEU A 26 -0.57 8.74 4.92
N GLY A 27 0.37 9.23 5.73
CA GLY A 27 0.86 8.51 6.90
C GLY A 27 1.74 7.32 6.50
N THR A 28 1.56 6.19 7.18
CA THR A 28 2.29 4.95 6.88
C THR A 28 1.57 4.18 5.78
N VAL A 29 2.27 3.86 4.72
CA VAL A 29 1.76 3.10 3.57
C VAL A 29 2.68 1.94 3.22
N LEU A 30 2.17 0.91 2.55
CA LEU A 30 3.01 -0.13 1.98
C LEU A 30 3.44 0.28 0.58
N CYS A 31 4.73 0.45 0.39
CA CYS A 31 5.35 0.75 -0.88
C CYS A 31 5.76 -0.55 -1.59
N LEU A 32 5.32 -0.73 -2.84
CA LEU A 32 5.82 -1.77 -3.73
C LEU A 32 6.66 -1.11 -4.82
N TYR A 33 7.88 -1.59 -4.99
CA TYR A 33 8.85 -1.07 -5.95
C TYR A 33 9.64 -2.22 -6.61
N ARG A 34 10.31 -1.91 -7.72
CA ARG A 34 11.16 -2.88 -8.44
C ARG A 34 12.62 -2.66 -8.06
N PRO A 35 13.28 -3.62 -7.39
CA PRO A 35 14.66 -3.45 -6.91
C PRO A 35 15.67 -3.21 -8.03
N GLN A 36 15.40 -3.68 -9.25
CA GLN A 36 16.25 -3.44 -10.41
C GLN A 36 16.28 -1.97 -10.84
N GLN A 37 15.28 -1.20 -10.47
CA GLN A 37 15.18 0.23 -10.76
C GLN A 37 15.87 1.11 -9.69
N GLY A 38 16.25 0.52 -8.56
CA GLY A 38 16.93 1.20 -7.46
C GLY A 38 16.16 1.12 -6.13
N SER A 39 16.14 2.23 -5.40
CA SER A 39 15.49 2.33 -4.09
C SER A 39 13.95 2.36 -4.19
N GLU A 40 13.29 2.40 -3.04
CA GLU A 40 11.84 2.47 -2.89
C GLU A 40 11.18 3.67 -3.61
N LEU A 41 11.94 4.72 -3.91
CA LEU A 41 11.45 5.89 -4.64
C LEU A 41 11.83 5.90 -6.13
N ALA A 42 12.57 4.91 -6.63
CA ALA A 42 13.00 4.90 -8.02
C ALA A 42 11.82 4.92 -9.00
N GLY A 43 10.75 4.18 -8.69
CA GLY A 43 9.53 4.18 -9.50
C GLY A 43 8.79 5.50 -9.47
N TRP A 44 8.80 6.23 -8.35
CA TRP A 44 8.24 7.58 -8.27
C TRP A 44 8.93 8.54 -9.25
N ASN A 45 10.25 8.47 -9.35
CA ASN A 45 11.02 9.34 -10.26
C ASN A 45 10.77 9.04 -11.75
N GLN A 46 10.24 7.87 -12.08
CA GLN A 46 9.87 7.45 -13.44
C GLN A 46 8.40 7.72 -13.77
N ALA A 47 7.58 7.89 -12.75
CA ALA A 47 6.14 8.04 -12.89
C ALA A 47 5.79 9.34 -13.60
N VAL A 48 4.81 9.27 -14.51
CA VAL A 48 4.25 10.42 -15.23
C VAL A 48 2.74 10.57 -14.97
N ARG A 49 2.08 9.54 -14.45
CA ARG A 49 0.66 9.55 -14.10
C ARG A 49 0.37 8.61 -12.95
N ALA A 50 -0.73 8.89 -12.24
CA ALA A 50 -1.19 8.08 -11.13
C ALA A 50 -2.68 7.75 -11.27
N ARG A 51 -3.10 6.61 -10.74
CA ARG A 51 -4.49 6.16 -10.67
C ARG A 51 -4.76 5.49 -9.36
N ILE A 52 -6.00 5.58 -8.89
CA ILE A 52 -6.44 4.78 -7.74
C ILE A 52 -7.07 3.48 -8.24
N GLN A 53 -6.69 2.38 -7.63
CA GLN A 53 -7.29 1.07 -7.84
C GLN A 53 -8.03 0.67 -6.57
N VAL A 54 -9.32 0.37 -6.75
CA VAL A 54 -10.17 -0.21 -5.71
C VAL A 54 -10.49 -1.63 -6.15
N GLY A 55 -10.08 -2.61 -5.35
CA GLY A 55 -10.33 -4.03 -5.60
C GLY A 55 -11.03 -4.69 -4.43
N VAL A 56 -11.95 -5.60 -4.73
CA VAL A 56 -12.53 -6.50 -3.74
C VAL A 56 -11.81 -7.83 -3.86
N GLU A 57 -11.10 -8.22 -2.82
CA GLU A 57 -10.49 -9.54 -2.69
C GLU A 57 -11.25 -10.38 -1.67
N SER A 58 -10.90 -11.67 -1.57
CA SER A 58 -11.55 -12.59 -0.61
C SER A 58 -11.52 -12.10 0.83
N ASP A 59 -10.53 -11.28 1.17
CA ASP A 59 -10.25 -10.81 2.52
C ASP A 59 -10.70 -9.35 2.76
N GLY A 60 -11.40 -8.73 1.79
CA GLY A 60 -11.96 -7.39 1.94
C GLY A 60 -11.61 -6.41 0.82
N LEU A 61 -11.94 -5.15 1.05
CA LEU A 61 -11.65 -4.05 0.15
C LEU A 61 -10.16 -3.71 0.23
N ARG A 62 -9.49 -3.70 -0.93
CA ARG A 62 -8.09 -3.27 -1.04
C ARG A 62 -8.00 -2.07 -1.96
N GLU A 63 -7.33 -1.07 -1.47
CA GLU A 63 -7.08 0.15 -2.22
C GLU A 63 -5.58 0.35 -2.44
N SER A 64 -5.23 0.79 -3.63
CA SER A 64 -3.86 1.11 -3.98
C SER A 64 -3.78 2.26 -4.96
N LEU A 65 -2.73 3.06 -4.84
CA LEU A 65 -2.32 4.06 -5.81
C LEU A 65 -1.31 3.44 -6.75
N LEU A 66 -1.62 3.44 -8.03
CA LEU A 66 -0.77 2.91 -9.09
C LEU A 66 -0.11 4.07 -9.83
N PHE A 67 1.19 3.97 -10.02
CA PHE A 67 1.99 4.96 -10.72
C PHE A 67 2.56 4.33 -11.99
N PHE A 68 2.44 5.05 -13.11
CA PHE A 68 2.80 4.55 -14.42
C PHE A 68 3.87 5.43 -15.05
N ASP A 69 4.80 4.79 -15.73
CA ASP A 69 5.81 5.44 -16.55
C ASP A 69 5.24 5.90 -17.92
N ARG A 70 6.14 6.40 -18.80
CA ARG A 70 5.77 6.88 -20.13
C ARG A 70 5.28 5.77 -21.06
N ASP A 71 5.68 4.52 -20.80
CA ASP A 71 5.33 3.35 -21.58
C ASP A 71 4.08 2.63 -21.05
N ASP A 72 3.34 3.26 -20.12
CA ASP A 72 2.17 2.71 -19.45
C ASP A 72 2.44 1.47 -18.58
N ASN A 73 3.68 1.27 -18.16
CA ASN A 73 4.00 0.23 -17.21
C ASN A 73 3.82 0.76 -15.78
N CYS A 74 3.22 -0.05 -14.93
CA CYS A 74 3.17 0.28 -13.50
C CYS A 74 4.58 0.16 -12.92
N CYS A 75 5.17 1.29 -12.52
CA CYS A 75 6.54 1.38 -12.01
C CYS A 75 6.61 1.52 -10.49
N TRP A 76 5.52 1.95 -9.85
CA TRP A 76 5.45 2.15 -8.41
C TRP A 76 4.02 1.96 -7.91
N ARG A 77 3.86 1.48 -6.67
CA ARG A 77 2.55 1.30 -6.07
C ARG A 77 2.59 1.59 -4.58
N LEU A 78 1.56 2.28 -4.09
CA LEU A 78 1.31 2.45 -2.66
C LEU A 78 0.01 1.73 -2.32
N CYS A 79 0.02 0.95 -1.25
CA CYS A 79 -1.17 0.26 -0.76
C CYS A 79 -1.59 0.85 0.59
N LEU A 80 -2.89 1.03 0.75
CA LEU A 80 -3.51 1.46 2.00
C LEU A 80 -3.27 0.41 3.09
N LEU A 81 -2.85 0.87 4.25
CA LEU A 81 -2.69 0.06 5.46
C LEU A 81 -3.62 0.57 6.56
N PRO A 82 -3.92 -0.25 7.58
CA PRO A 82 -4.62 0.23 8.78
C PRO A 82 -3.91 1.39 9.50
N ASP A 83 -2.60 1.55 9.27
CA ASP A 83 -1.75 2.60 9.83
C ASP A 83 -1.71 3.88 8.97
N SER A 84 -2.41 3.88 7.84
CA SER A 84 -2.49 5.04 6.92
C SER A 84 -3.48 6.08 7.42
N ASP A 85 -3.32 7.31 6.94
CA ASP A 85 -4.33 8.37 7.11
C ASP A 85 -5.43 8.18 6.06
N PHE A 86 -6.55 7.60 6.47
CA PHE A 86 -7.69 7.31 5.60
C PHE A 86 -8.32 8.57 5.01
N LEU A 87 -8.35 9.68 5.78
CA LEU A 87 -8.93 10.92 5.29
C LEU A 87 -8.08 11.53 4.17
N ALA A 88 -6.77 11.56 4.35
CA ALA A 88 -5.84 12.02 3.31
C ALA A 88 -5.87 11.09 2.09
N TRP A 89 -6.03 9.78 2.31
CA TRP A 89 -6.18 8.79 1.25
C TRP A 89 -7.43 9.04 0.41
N ASP A 90 -8.59 9.19 1.04
CA ASP A 90 -9.87 9.48 0.36
C ASP A 90 -9.81 10.79 -0.41
N GLN A 91 -9.25 11.85 0.20
CA GLN A 91 -9.08 13.14 -0.47
C GLN A 91 -8.22 13.03 -1.73
N LEU A 92 -7.15 12.25 -1.68
CA LEU A 92 -6.30 12.01 -2.85
C LEU A 92 -7.02 11.13 -3.87
N GLY A 93 -7.72 10.11 -3.42
CA GLY A 93 -8.48 9.19 -4.27
C GLY A 93 -9.55 9.87 -5.12
N THR A 94 -10.22 10.89 -4.58
CA THR A 94 -11.22 11.67 -5.34
C THR A 94 -10.61 12.52 -6.46
N GLN A 95 -9.32 12.80 -6.41
CA GLN A 95 -8.62 13.62 -7.40
C GLN A 95 -8.00 12.78 -8.53
N LEU A 96 -7.87 11.47 -8.32
CA LEU A 96 -7.24 10.56 -9.27
C LEU A 96 -8.27 9.75 -10.07
N PRO A 97 -7.96 9.44 -11.34
CA PRO A 97 -8.77 8.51 -12.11
C PRO A 97 -8.82 7.15 -11.42
N SER A 98 -10.02 6.57 -11.31
CA SER A 98 -10.18 5.25 -10.69
C SER A 98 -10.11 4.13 -11.73
N ILE A 99 -9.43 3.05 -11.36
CA ILE A 99 -9.45 1.80 -12.10
C ILE A 99 -10.16 0.77 -11.21
N HIS A 100 -11.26 0.23 -11.71
CA HIS A 100 -11.82 -0.94 -11.07
C HIS A 100 -10.97 -2.15 -11.46
N ALA A 101 -10.39 -2.83 -10.47
CA ALA A 101 -9.78 -4.13 -10.72
C ALA A 101 -10.90 -5.02 -11.26
N ALA A 102 -10.89 -5.28 -12.57
CA ALA A 102 -11.70 -6.34 -13.14
C ALA A 102 -11.33 -7.60 -12.36
N GLY A 103 -12.27 -8.07 -11.54
CA GLY A 103 -12.02 -9.16 -10.62
C GLY A 103 -11.30 -10.30 -11.34
N ASN A 104 -10.20 -10.76 -10.78
CA ASN A 104 -9.42 -11.90 -11.28
C ASN A 104 -10.21 -13.23 -11.24
N ALA A 105 -11.53 -13.16 -11.16
CA ALA A 105 -12.45 -14.29 -11.04
C ALA A 105 -12.41 -15.25 -12.25
N GLY A 106 -11.80 -14.85 -13.37
CA GLY A 106 -11.72 -15.70 -14.58
C GLY A 106 -10.36 -16.33 -14.86
N ARG A 107 -9.29 -15.96 -14.14
CA ARG A 107 -7.96 -16.54 -14.38
C ARG A 107 -7.74 -17.76 -13.50
N GLY A 108 -7.50 -18.91 -14.12
CA GLY A 108 -7.22 -20.15 -13.41
C GLY A 108 -6.00 -20.03 -12.49
N VAL A 109 -6.00 -20.82 -11.41
CA VAL A 109 -4.89 -20.86 -10.41
C VAL A 109 -3.54 -21.11 -11.10
N GLY A 110 -3.52 -21.95 -12.14
CA GLY A 110 -2.33 -22.26 -12.93
C GLY A 110 -1.76 -21.04 -13.64
N GLU A 111 -2.59 -20.21 -14.26
CA GLU A 111 -2.13 -19.01 -14.97
C GLU A 111 -1.54 -17.95 -14.03
N ARG A 112 -2.11 -17.79 -12.84
CA ARG A 112 -1.54 -16.92 -11.80
C ARG A 112 -0.18 -17.41 -11.33
N LEU A 113 -0.02 -18.72 -11.18
CA LEU A 113 1.24 -19.33 -10.78
C LEU A 113 2.32 -19.15 -11.87
N TRP A 114 1.96 -19.37 -13.13
CA TRP A 114 2.86 -19.15 -14.27
C TRP A 114 3.28 -17.69 -14.41
N GLN A 115 2.37 -16.74 -14.25
CA GLN A 115 2.70 -15.32 -14.29
C GLN A 115 3.63 -14.91 -13.15
N ARG A 116 3.43 -15.46 -11.95
CA ARG A 116 4.35 -15.22 -10.81
C ARG A 116 5.74 -15.79 -11.09
N LEU A 117 5.80 -17.00 -11.65
CA LEU A 117 7.06 -17.65 -11.98
C LEU A 117 7.80 -16.90 -13.11
N ALA A 118 7.09 -16.49 -14.15
CA ALA A 118 7.64 -15.70 -15.24
C ALA A 118 8.22 -14.38 -14.73
N ARG A 119 7.50 -13.64 -13.88
CA ARG A 119 7.99 -12.39 -13.27
C ARG A 119 9.24 -12.60 -12.42
N ARG A 120 9.35 -13.73 -11.71
CA ARG A 120 10.58 -14.09 -10.98
C ARG A 120 11.75 -14.32 -11.92
N LEU A 121 11.52 -15.02 -13.03
CA LEU A 121 12.57 -15.33 -14.00
C LEU A 121 13.02 -14.11 -14.80
N THR A 122 12.13 -13.14 -15.06
CA THR A 122 12.44 -11.89 -15.75
C THR A 122 13.01 -10.81 -14.84
N GLY A 123 13.14 -11.08 -13.53
CA GLY A 123 13.61 -10.09 -12.57
C GLY A 123 12.60 -8.97 -12.28
N GLU A 124 11.37 -9.09 -12.75
CA GLU A 124 10.28 -8.11 -12.51
C GLU A 124 9.61 -8.26 -11.15
N GLN A 125 10.30 -8.84 -10.19
CA GLN A 125 9.74 -9.09 -8.88
C GLN A 125 9.58 -7.78 -8.10
N TRP A 126 8.39 -7.59 -7.52
CA TRP A 126 8.13 -6.49 -6.63
C TRP A 126 8.78 -6.74 -5.27
N ARG A 127 9.36 -5.69 -4.69
CA ARG A 127 9.67 -5.62 -3.26
C ARG A 127 8.67 -4.73 -2.56
N ALA A 128 8.37 -5.08 -1.33
CA ALA A 128 7.43 -4.36 -0.48
C ALA A 128 8.14 -3.88 0.78
N CYS A 129 7.92 -2.63 1.17
CA CYS A 129 8.36 -2.10 2.46
C CYS A 129 7.34 -1.10 3.00
N PRO A 130 7.01 -1.13 4.29
CA PRO A 130 6.26 -0.07 4.93
C PRO A 130 7.11 1.19 5.01
N VAL A 131 6.56 2.30 4.52
CA VAL A 131 7.27 3.58 4.49
C VAL A 131 6.36 4.70 4.99
N ARG A 132 6.99 5.75 5.50
CA ARG A 132 6.40 7.06 5.68
C ARG A 132 7.03 8.01 4.67
N LEU A 133 6.18 8.69 3.91
CA LEU A 133 6.59 9.63 2.88
C LEU A 133 6.73 11.03 3.48
N HIS A 134 7.68 11.80 2.97
CA HIS A 134 7.97 13.15 3.43
C HIS A 134 8.11 14.09 2.24
N ALA A 135 7.53 15.28 2.36
CA ALA A 135 7.74 16.36 1.40
C ALA A 135 8.87 17.28 1.91
N MET A 136 10.05 17.10 1.38
CA MET A 136 11.22 17.88 1.78
C MET A 136 11.25 19.21 1.02
N PRO A 137 11.30 20.36 1.74
CA PRO A 137 11.38 21.66 1.08
C PRO A 137 12.70 21.80 0.33
N GLN A 138 12.65 22.37 -0.84
CA GLN A 138 13.83 22.70 -1.65
C GLN A 138 13.85 24.20 -1.91
N ALA A 139 15.02 24.85 -1.79
CA ALA A 139 15.17 26.31 -1.68
C ALA A 139 14.61 27.14 -2.86
N ALA A 140 14.33 26.57 -4.02
CA ALA A 140 13.80 27.29 -5.19
C ALA A 140 12.97 26.42 -6.12
N ALA A 141 12.53 25.24 -5.68
CA ALA A 141 11.83 24.28 -6.51
C ALA A 141 10.64 23.64 -5.76
N SER A 142 9.84 22.88 -6.48
CA SER A 142 8.80 22.04 -5.87
C SER A 142 9.41 21.09 -4.84
N PRO A 143 8.68 20.78 -3.74
CA PRO A 143 9.17 19.85 -2.73
C PRO A 143 9.56 18.51 -3.34
N VAL A 144 10.64 17.92 -2.84
CA VAL A 144 11.08 16.57 -3.23
C VAL A 144 10.45 15.55 -2.31
N LEU A 145 10.04 14.42 -2.86
CA LEU A 145 9.55 13.29 -2.09
C LEU A 145 10.74 12.54 -1.49
N ALA A 146 10.68 12.30 -0.19
CA ALA A 146 11.57 11.42 0.55
C ALA A 146 10.78 10.32 1.23
N ALA A 147 11.43 9.22 1.57
CA ALA A 147 10.83 8.11 2.29
C ALA A 147 11.68 7.72 3.50
N SER A 148 11.04 7.31 4.56
CA SER A 148 11.69 6.63 5.69
C SER A 148 10.98 5.31 5.95
N LEU A 149 11.76 4.27 6.23
CA LEU A 149 11.22 3.01 6.70
C LEU A 149 10.52 3.23 8.04
N THR A 150 9.39 2.57 8.25
CA THR A 150 8.60 2.74 9.46
C THR A 150 8.06 1.40 9.95
N THR A 151 7.78 1.33 11.25
CA THR A 151 7.07 0.19 11.83
C THR A 151 5.58 0.33 11.59
N VAL A 152 4.88 -0.79 11.53
CA VAL A 152 3.42 -0.87 11.41
C VAL A 152 2.84 -1.53 12.65
N SER A 153 1.56 -1.29 12.91
CA SER A 153 0.81 -1.99 13.94
C SER A 153 0.71 -3.50 13.66
N VAL A 154 0.25 -4.27 14.62
CA VAL A 154 0.01 -5.72 14.46
C VAL A 154 -0.95 -5.98 13.29
N LEU A 155 -2.00 -5.16 13.17
CA LEU A 155 -2.96 -5.25 12.08
C LEU A 155 -2.33 -4.85 10.75
N GLY A 156 -1.57 -3.75 10.72
CA GLY A 156 -0.81 -3.34 9.53
C GLY A 156 0.18 -4.38 9.07
N ALA A 157 0.85 -5.08 9.99
CA ALA A 157 1.75 -6.17 9.66
C ALA A 157 1.01 -7.40 9.08
N ALA A 158 -0.19 -7.70 9.57
CA ALA A 158 -1.03 -8.74 9.01
C ALA A 158 -1.46 -8.40 7.58
N THR A 159 -1.99 -7.20 7.37
CA THR A 159 -2.40 -6.68 6.05
C THR A 159 -1.21 -6.63 5.08
N THR A 160 -0.03 -6.19 5.55
CA THR A 160 1.20 -6.20 4.74
C THR A 160 1.52 -7.59 4.21
N ARG A 161 1.47 -8.63 5.08
CA ARG A 161 1.75 -10.02 4.67
C ARG A 161 0.74 -10.55 3.65
N GLU A 162 -0.52 -10.19 3.80
CA GLU A 162 -1.57 -10.56 2.85
C GLU A 162 -1.33 -9.91 1.49
N ILE A 163 -1.04 -8.61 1.44
CA ILE A 163 -0.74 -7.90 0.20
C ILE A 163 0.50 -8.50 -0.47
N VAL A 164 1.58 -8.70 0.28
CA VAL A 164 2.83 -9.29 -0.22
C VAL A 164 2.59 -10.67 -0.82
N ARG A 165 1.78 -11.49 -0.17
CA ARG A 165 1.40 -12.82 -0.68
C ARG A 165 0.55 -12.72 -1.95
N ALA A 166 -0.45 -11.84 -1.97
CA ALA A 166 -1.35 -11.66 -3.11
C ALA A 166 -0.59 -11.15 -4.35
N GLU A 167 0.30 -10.17 -4.17
CA GLU A 167 1.10 -9.58 -5.24
C GLU A 167 2.29 -10.46 -5.66
N GLY A 168 2.65 -11.47 -4.87
CA GLY A 168 3.85 -12.27 -5.07
C GLY A 168 5.13 -11.46 -4.90
N ALA A 169 5.06 -10.41 -4.07
CA ALA A 169 6.20 -9.55 -3.76
C ALA A 169 7.11 -10.21 -2.70
N GLU A 170 8.32 -9.67 -2.57
CA GLU A 170 9.22 -9.97 -1.46
C GLU A 170 9.17 -8.82 -0.45
N LEU A 171 9.04 -9.15 0.83
CA LEU A 171 9.22 -8.14 1.87
C LEU A 171 10.70 -7.75 1.90
N ALA A 172 11.00 -6.47 1.75
CA ALA A 172 12.36 -5.98 1.89
C ALA A 172 12.86 -6.34 3.30
N ALA A 173 13.94 -7.12 3.34
CA ALA A 173 14.57 -7.47 4.60
C ALA A 173 15.10 -6.18 5.24
N TRP A 174 14.78 -5.98 6.51
CA TRP A 174 15.24 -4.82 7.28
C TRP A 174 16.60 -5.16 7.88
N ASP A 175 17.54 -5.56 7.01
CA ASP A 175 18.77 -6.25 7.42
C ASP A 175 19.77 -5.39 8.18
N ASP A 176 19.59 -4.06 8.22
CA ASP A 176 20.64 -3.19 8.74
C ASP A 176 20.35 -2.53 10.10
N CYS A 177 19.20 -2.76 10.73
CA CYS A 177 18.89 -2.21 12.04
C CYS A 177 18.45 -3.29 13.04
N CYS A 178 19.22 -3.47 14.11
CA CYS A 178 18.85 -4.39 15.20
C CYS A 178 17.47 -4.10 15.82
N CYS A 179 17.00 -2.86 15.78
CA CYS A 179 15.68 -2.43 16.23
C CYS A 179 14.57 -2.97 15.32
N ALA A 180 14.78 -2.96 14.00
CA ALA A 180 13.84 -3.49 13.04
C ALA A 180 13.72 -5.02 13.12
N GLN A 181 14.85 -5.71 13.32
CA GLN A 181 14.86 -7.15 13.58
C GLN A 181 14.14 -7.52 14.87
N ALA A 182 14.28 -6.71 15.93
CA ALA A 182 13.58 -6.93 17.19
C ALA A 182 12.05 -6.75 17.02
N ALA A 183 11.61 -5.74 16.28
CA ALA A 183 10.20 -5.52 15.96
C ALA A 183 9.60 -6.67 15.14
N LEU A 184 10.33 -7.18 14.13
CA LEU A 184 9.90 -8.35 13.34
C LEU A 184 9.82 -9.63 14.18
N ARG A 185 10.74 -9.83 15.12
CA ARG A 185 10.72 -10.98 16.03
C ARG A 185 9.53 -10.93 16.98
N SER A 186 9.18 -9.76 17.51
CA SER A 186 8.01 -9.57 18.37
C SER A 186 6.69 -9.81 17.64
N VAL A 187 6.61 -9.50 16.35
CA VAL A 187 5.43 -9.75 15.49
C VAL A 187 5.31 -11.24 15.13
N ASN A 188 6.42 -11.95 15.01
CA ASN A 188 6.44 -13.38 14.73
C ASN A 188 6.34 -14.29 15.98
N ALA A 189 6.55 -13.74 17.18
CA ALA A 189 6.25 -14.43 18.41
C ALA A 189 4.72 -14.49 18.56
N ALA A 190 4.14 -15.66 18.28
CA ALA A 190 2.76 -15.94 18.68
C ALA A 190 2.68 -15.69 20.19
N PRO A 191 1.62 -15.02 20.69
CA PRO A 191 1.44 -14.91 22.14
C PRO A 191 1.42 -16.32 22.73
N PRO A 192 2.10 -16.58 23.83
CA PRO A 192 2.04 -17.88 24.46
C PRO A 192 0.58 -18.19 24.75
N ALA A 193 0.11 -19.33 24.25
CA ALA A 193 -1.23 -19.84 24.49
C ALA A 193 -1.36 -20.20 25.98
N GLY A 194 -1.58 -19.22 26.84
CA GLY A 194 -1.62 -19.49 28.27
C GLY A 194 -2.00 -18.32 29.17
N GLU A 195 -2.01 -17.09 28.70
CA GLU A 195 -2.17 -15.95 29.62
C GLU A 195 -3.49 -15.16 29.47
N LEU A 196 -4.51 -15.77 28.89
CA LEU A 196 -5.86 -15.20 28.81
C LEU A 196 -6.82 -15.75 29.89
N ALA A 197 -6.32 -16.50 30.88
CA ALA A 197 -7.17 -17.14 31.87
C ALA A 197 -7.34 -16.39 33.21
N ASP A 198 -6.57 -15.35 33.49
CA ASP A 198 -6.55 -14.71 34.82
C ASP A 198 -7.20 -13.31 34.91
N PHE A 199 -7.89 -12.85 33.87
CA PHE A 199 -8.69 -11.61 33.94
C PHE A 199 -10.20 -11.86 34.01
N ILE A 200 -10.64 -12.95 34.66
CA ILE A 200 -12.03 -13.15 34.99
C ILE A 200 -12.25 -12.77 36.45
N PHE A 201 -12.75 -11.54 36.64
CA PHE A 201 -13.72 -11.13 37.61
C PHE A 201 -13.61 -11.76 39.04
N ARG A 202 -12.96 -11.06 39.95
CA ARG A 202 -13.32 -11.15 41.38
C ARG A 202 -14.33 -10.05 41.74
N PRO A 203 -15.60 -10.39 42.01
CA PRO A 203 -16.47 -9.48 42.72
C PRO A 203 -16.18 -9.64 44.22
N GLU A 204 -15.46 -8.69 44.81
CA GLU A 204 -15.49 -8.55 46.29
C GLU A 204 -16.81 -7.92 46.69
N LEU A 205 -17.71 -8.79 47.10
CA LEU A 205 -18.80 -8.49 48.01
C LEU A 205 -18.21 -8.27 49.40
N ASP A 206 -18.02 -7.05 49.80
CA ASP A 206 -17.87 -6.74 51.23
C ASP A 206 -19.17 -6.15 51.76
N LEU A 207 -20.00 -7.06 52.27
CA LEU A 207 -21.12 -6.80 53.16
C LEU A 207 -20.58 -6.95 54.56
N ARG A 208 -20.34 -5.83 55.29
CA ARG A 208 -20.51 -5.78 56.73
C ARG A 208 -20.37 -4.38 57.31
N ARG A 209 -21.49 -3.97 57.86
CA ARG A 209 -21.81 -3.10 59.01
C ARG A 209 -21.82 -1.62 58.74
#